data_d46dc3f7a15d4462469f526f16665ecd
#
_entry.id   d46dc3f7a15d4462469f526f16665ecd
#
_cell.length_a   1.000
_cell.length_b   1.000
_cell.length_c   1.000
_cell.angle_alpha   90.00
_cell.angle_beta   90.00
_cell.angle_gamma   90.00
#
_symmetry.space_group_name_H-M   'P 1'
#
loop_
_entity.id
_entity.type
_entity.pdbx_description
1 polymer ?
#
loop_
_entity_poly.entity_id
_entity_poly.type
_entity_poly.pdbx_seq_one_letter_code
_entity_poly.pdbx_strand_id
1 'polypeptide(L)'
;MTKPAPGNYVIVSRVLSCDGQKLALTFCKKGGAVTLTPLTHRQEQIWTISDYSDGKTQHIIPKKDDDLQIAIGGKVAVTLPAGDYVWTIRRGKEGFCIETGDRMLNLGIERGVIDEKICVTKDKGGPGFRWCLEKVRSSGSY
;
A
#
# COMPACT_ATOMS: atom_id res chain seq x y z
N MET A 1 -9.83 -8.04 -16.04
CA MET A 1 -9.78 -6.88 -15.16
C MET A 1 -9.21 -7.29 -13.80
N THR A 2 -8.10 -6.73 -13.43
CA THR A 2 -7.36 -7.23 -12.28
C THR A 2 -7.19 -6.20 -11.15
N LYS A 3 -7.60 -4.95 -11.36
CA LYS A 3 -7.48 -3.96 -10.31
C LYS A 3 -8.54 -4.19 -9.22
N PRO A 4 -8.24 -3.84 -7.96
CA PRO A 4 -9.22 -3.99 -6.89
C PRO A 4 -10.37 -3.01 -7.04
N ALA A 5 -11.54 -3.38 -6.53
CA ALA A 5 -12.67 -2.47 -6.46
C ALA A 5 -12.35 -1.32 -5.51
N PRO A 6 -12.86 -0.11 -5.78
CA PRO A 6 -12.68 0.99 -4.83
C PRO A 6 -13.24 0.63 -3.47
N GLY A 7 -12.59 1.09 -2.41
CA GLY A 7 -13.03 0.83 -1.05
C GLY A 7 -11.88 0.95 -0.06
N ASN A 8 -12.16 0.54 1.17
CA ASN A 8 -11.18 0.58 2.26
C ASN A 8 -10.52 -0.77 2.41
N TYR A 9 -9.20 -0.77 2.56
CA TYR A 9 -8.42 -1.99 2.63
C TYR A 9 -7.32 -1.86 3.68
N VAL A 10 -6.91 -3.00 4.26
CA VAL A 10 -5.57 -3.11 4.83
C VAL A 10 -4.69 -3.74 3.75
N ILE A 11 -3.46 -3.28 3.66
CA ILE A 11 -2.50 -3.72 2.64
C ILE A 11 -1.40 -4.47 3.37
N VAL A 12 -1.41 -5.79 3.22
CA VAL A 12 -0.60 -6.69 4.04
C VAL A 12 0.52 -7.28 3.19
N SER A 13 1.74 -7.24 3.71
CA SER A 13 2.88 -7.86 3.04
C SER A 13 2.71 -9.38 2.98
N ARG A 14 3.22 -9.98 1.92
CA ARG A 14 3.32 -11.44 1.85
C ARG A 14 4.46 -11.98 2.70
N VAL A 15 5.35 -11.10 3.16
CA VAL A 15 6.45 -11.48 4.05
C VAL A 15 5.98 -11.34 5.49
N LEU A 16 6.19 -12.37 6.29
CA LEU A 16 5.92 -12.32 7.73
C LEU A 16 7.15 -11.78 8.46
N SER A 17 6.94 -11.24 9.65
CA SER A 17 8.05 -10.85 10.51
C SER A 17 8.81 -12.09 10.97
N CYS A 18 9.97 -11.91 11.61
CA CYS A 18 10.79 -13.04 12.06
C CYS A 18 10.07 -13.91 13.09
N ASP A 19 9.08 -13.35 13.79
CA ASP A 19 8.28 -14.13 14.77
C ASP A 19 6.90 -14.51 14.20
N GLY A 20 6.72 -14.43 12.88
CA GLY A 20 5.54 -14.94 12.20
C GLY A 20 4.35 -14.01 12.16
N GLN A 21 4.52 -12.75 12.48
CA GLN A 21 3.42 -11.78 12.43
C GLN A 21 3.17 -11.26 11.03
N LYS A 22 1.89 -11.03 10.71
CA LYS A 22 1.53 -10.29 9.49
C LYS A 22 1.91 -8.84 9.65
N LEU A 23 2.45 -8.25 8.60
CA LEU A 23 2.91 -6.87 8.57
C LEU A 23 2.10 -6.08 7.53
N ALA A 24 1.70 -4.86 7.89
CA ALA A 24 0.82 -4.04 7.07
C ALA A 24 1.40 -2.66 6.84
N LEU A 25 1.04 -2.06 5.69
CA LEU A 25 1.35 -0.66 5.41
C LEU A 25 0.71 0.22 6.48
N THR A 26 1.49 1.12 7.04
CA THR A 26 1.06 1.95 8.15
C THR A 26 1.38 3.41 7.87
N PHE A 27 0.37 4.25 8.03
CA PHE A 27 0.51 5.70 7.94
C PHE A 27 1.15 6.22 9.22
N CYS A 28 2.22 7.02 9.09
CA CYS A 28 2.90 7.62 10.24
C CYS A 28 2.52 9.08 10.42
N LYS A 29 2.83 9.89 9.42
CA LYS A 29 2.56 11.32 9.48
C LYS A 29 2.62 11.93 8.09
N LYS A 30 2.02 13.11 7.93
CA LYS A 30 2.08 13.87 6.68
C LYS A 30 3.54 14.09 6.27
N GLY A 31 3.84 13.79 5.03
CA GLY A 31 5.19 13.93 4.48
C GLY A 31 6.16 12.85 4.91
N GLY A 32 5.75 11.96 5.82
CA GLY A 32 6.61 10.90 6.30
C GLY A 32 6.53 9.64 5.47
N ALA A 33 7.51 8.76 5.64
CA ALA A 33 7.53 7.49 4.95
C ALA A 33 6.41 6.58 5.45
N VAL A 34 5.83 5.80 4.53
CA VAL A 34 4.94 4.71 4.88
C VAL A 34 5.81 3.58 5.40
N THR A 35 5.42 2.97 6.51
CA THR A 35 6.21 1.92 7.14
C THR A 35 5.41 0.64 7.28
N LEU A 36 6.11 -0.42 7.69
CA LEU A 36 5.55 -1.74 7.88
C LEU A 36 5.44 -2.00 9.37
N THR A 37 4.24 -2.27 9.88
CA THR A 37 4.07 -2.61 11.30
C THR A 37 3.14 -3.81 11.45
N PRO A 38 3.16 -4.50 12.61
CA PRO A 38 2.26 -5.64 12.80
C PRO A 38 0.80 -5.25 12.56
N LEU A 39 0.07 -6.13 11.91
CA LEU A 39 -1.33 -5.89 11.55
C LEU A 39 -2.19 -5.84 12.81
N THR A 40 -2.84 -4.70 13.04
CA THR A 40 -3.74 -4.50 14.17
C THR A 40 -5.10 -3.96 13.75
N HIS A 41 -5.27 -3.67 12.47
CA HIS A 41 -6.51 -3.08 11.92
C HIS A 41 -6.80 -1.69 12.47
N ARG A 42 -5.80 -0.97 12.99
CA ARG A 42 -5.97 0.44 13.41
C ARG A 42 -6.20 1.32 12.19
N GLN A 43 -6.75 2.51 12.43
CA GLN A 43 -7.02 3.45 11.32
C GLN A 43 -5.76 3.79 10.52
N GLU A 44 -4.60 3.81 11.18
CA GLU A 44 -3.32 4.07 10.51
C GLU A 44 -2.99 2.98 9.47
N GLN A 45 -3.65 1.84 9.54
CA GLN A 45 -3.43 0.73 8.61
C GLN A 45 -4.55 0.57 7.59
N ILE A 46 -5.52 1.45 7.60
CA ILE A 46 -6.63 1.40 6.64
C ILE A 46 -6.38 2.43 5.55
N TRP A 47 -6.47 1.97 4.30
CA TRP A 47 -6.23 2.80 3.12
C TRP A 47 -7.45 2.77 2.22
N THR A 48 -7.84 3.93 1.73
CA THR A 48 -8.93 4.03 0.76
C THR A 48 -8.32 3.97 -0.63
N ILE A 49 -8.74 3.00 -1.42
CA ILE A 49 -8.33 2.87 -2.82
C ILE A 49 -9.47 3.42 -3.66
N SER A 50 -9.16 4.41 -4.51
CA SER A 50 -10.17 5.03 -5.38
C SER A 50 -9.66 5.08 -6.80
N ASP A 51 -10.59 4.95 -7.75
CA ASP A 51 -10.25 4.96 -9.17
C ASP A 51 -9.86 6.36 -9.62
N TYR A 52 -8.85 6.43 -10.48
CA TYR A 52 -8.50 7.66 -11.18
C TYR A 52 -9.33 7.75 -12.47
N SER A 53 -9.38 8.94 -13.05
CA SER A 53 -10.22 9.21 -14.21
C SER A 53 -9.85 8.40 -15.46
N ASP A 54 -8.64 7.85 -15.53
CA ASP A 54 -8.22 7.03 -16.68
C ASP A 54 -8.81 5.62 -16.66
N GLY A 55 -9.48 5.24 -15.57
CA GLY A 55 -10.06 3.90 -15.42
C GLY A 55 -9.05 2.78 -15.24
N LYS A 56 -7.75 3.09 -15.18
CA LYS A 56 -6.68 2.08 -15.10
C LYS A 56 -5.87 2.20 -13.82
N THR A 57 -5.64 3.42 -13.36
CA THR A 57 -4.83 3.67 -12.17
C THR A 57 -5.72 4.07 -11.01
N GLN A 58 -5.15 4.04 -9.83
CA GLN A 58 -5.89 4.28 -8.59
C GLN A 58 -5.05 5.10 -7.62
N HIS A 59 -5.72 5.84 -6.76
CA HIS A 59 -5.09 6.52 -5.63
C HIS A 59 -5.12 5.59 -4.42
N ILE A 60 -4.12 5.73 -3.56
CA ILE A 60 -4.08 5.04 -2.26
C ILE A 60 -4.01 6.13 -1.20
N ILE A 61 -5.07 6.25 -0.42
CA ILE A 61 -5.32 7.39 0.48
C ILE A 61 -5.39 6.88 1.92
N PRO A 62 -4.62 7.43 2.85
CA PRO A 62 -4.72 6.99 4.24
C PRO A 62 -6.07 7.38 4.83
N LYS A 63 -6.77 6.42 5.41
CA LYS A 63 -8.07 6.67 6.03
C LYS A 63 -7.96 7.69 7.16
N LYS A 64 -6.84 7.66 7.87
CA LYS A 64 -6.58 8.54 9.00
C LYS A 64 -6.50 10.02 8.59
N ASP A 65 -6.05 10.29 7.36
CA ASP A 65 -5.92 11.66 6.84
C ASP A 65 -6.17 11.63 5.33
N ASP A 66 -7.43 11.82 4.96
CA ASP A 66 -7.87 11.66 3.57
C ASP A 66 -7.49 12.82 2.65
N ASP A 67 -6.81 13.84 3.17
CA ASP A 67 -6.22 14.88 2.34
C ASP A 67 -4.88 14.47 1.73
N LEU A 68 -4.39 13.28 2.09
CA LEU A 68 -3.09 12.80 1.65
C LEU A 68 -3.24 11.63 0.68
N GLN A 69 -2.16 11.32 -0.02
CA GLN A 69 -2.07 10.15 -0.91
C GLN A 69 -0.69 9.55 -0.79
N ILE A 70 -0.58 8.24 -1.06
CA ILE A 70 0.74 7.63 -1.18
C ILE A 70 1.39 8.17 -2.46
N ALA A 71 2.61 8.64 -2.30
CA ALA A 71 3.42 9.22 -3.36
C ALA A 71 4.85 8.70 -3.24
N ILE A 72 5.73 9.17 -4.10
CA ILE A 72 7.12 8.77 -4.11
C ILE A 72 7.97 9.88 -3.53
N GLY A 73 8.74 9.58 -2.49
CA GLY A 73 9.70 10.51 -1.90
C GLY A 73 11.09 9.92 -2.01
N GLY A 74 11.80 10.25 -3.09
CA GLY A 74 13.09 9.62 -3.35
C GLY A 74 12.88 8.15 -3.72
N LYS A 75 13.33 7.24 -2.86
CA LYS A 75 13.22 5.80 -3.12
C LYS A 75 12.23 5.11 -2.21
N VAL A 76 11.41 5.86 -1.49
CA VAL A 76 10.44 5.29 -0.55
C VAL A 76 9.05 5.87 -0.81
N ALA A 77 8.04 5.13 -0.36
CA ALA A 77 6.67 5.62 -0.38
C ALA A 77 6.47 6.59 0.77
N VAL A 78 5.85 7.71 0.49
CA VAL A 78 5.55 8.74 1.48
C VAL A 78 4.10 9.16 1.33
N THR A 79 3.57 9.91 2.29
CA THR A 79 2.23 10.47 2.16
C THR A 79 2.35 11.98 1.94
N LEU A 80 1.77 12.45 0.83
CA LEU A 80 1.81 13.86 0.43
C LEU A 80 0.41 14.36 0.16
N PRO A 81 0.20 15.70 0.21
CA PRO A 81 -1.10 16.26 -0.16
C PRO A 81 -1.58 15.77 -1.51
N ALA A 82 -2.89 15.64 -1.65
CA ALA A 82 -3.51 15.08 -2.85
C ALA A 82 -3.00 15.73 -4.14
N GLY A 83 -2.74 14.89 -5.12
CA GLY A 83 -2.21 15.31 -6.41
C GLY A 83 -2.47 14.20 -7.42
N ASP A 84 -1.61 14.09 -8.41
CA ASP A 84 -1.75 13.06 -9.44
C ASP A 84 -0.90 11.83 -9.14
N TYR A 85 -0.80 11.45 -7.88
CA TYR A 85 -0.04 10.28 -7.47
C TYR A 85 -0.90 9.04 -7.65
N VAL A 86 -0.69 8.35 -8.76
CA VAL A 86 -1.52 7.21 -9.13
C VAL A 86 -0.68 5.94 -9.20
N TRP A 87 -1.33 4.83 -8.94
CA TRP A 87 -0.69 3.52 -8.88
C TRP A 87 -1.45 2.54 -9.76
N THR A 88 -0.72 1.63 -10.39
CA THR A 88 -1.32 0.51 -11.09
C THR A 88 -1.30 -0.67 -10.14
N ILE A 89 -2.48 -1.10 -9.69
CA ILE A 89 -2.60 -2.21 -8.75
C ILE A 89 -3.15 -3.39 -9.53
N ARG A 90 -2.34 -4.44 -9.66
CA ARG A 90 -2.70 -5.61 -10.47
C ARG A 90 -2.63 -6.88 -9.65
N ARG A 91 -3.63 -7.73 -9.84
CA ARG A 91 -3.65 -9.04 -9.21
C ARG A 91 -2.81 -10.02 -10.02
N GLY A 92 -1.92 -10.75 -9.35
CA GLY A 92 -1.15 -11.81 -9.93
C GLY A 92 -1.35 -13.11 -9.17
N LYS A 93 -0.58 -14.14 -9.52
CA LYS A 93 -0.71 -15.46 -8.88
C LYS A 93 -0.37 -15.44 -7.40
N GLU A 94 0.58 -14.60 -7.02
CA GLU A 94 1.10 -14.58 -5.65
C GLU A 94 0.63 -13.37 -4.86
N GLY A 95 -0.38 -12.67 -5.35
CA GLY A 95 -0.91 -11.49 -4.68
C GLY A 95 -0.91 -10.29 -5.62
N PHE A 96 -1.14 -9.12 -5.05
CA PHE A 96 -1.18 -7.88 -5.83
C PHE A 96 0.20 -7.29 -5.97
N CYS A 97 0.47 -6.75 -7.17
CA CYS A 97 1.59 -5.85 -7.40
C CYS A 97 1.06 -4.43 -7.31
N ILE A 98 1.79 -3.55 -6.63
CA ILE A 98 1.44 -2.13 -6.56
C ILE A 98 2.57 -1.39 -7.27
N GLU A 99 2.27 -0.94 -8.49
CA GLU A 99 3.25 -0.33 -9.37
C GLU A 99 2.98 1.16 -9.53
N THR A 100 4.03 1.92 -9.86
CA THR A 100 3.83 3.31 -10.26
C THR A 100 2.90 3.36 -11.48
N GLY A 101 2.30 4.52 -11.74
CA GLY A 101 1.34 4.65 -12.84
C GLY A 101 1.92 4.23 -14.18
N ASP A 102 3.21 4.46 -14.42
CA ASP A 102 3.90 4.06 -15.64
C ASP A 102 4.37 2.59 -15.60
N ARG A 103 4.14 1.90 -14.50
CA ARG A 103 4.49 0.50 -14.28
C ARG A 103 5.99 0.20 -14.28
N MET A 104 6.80 1.21 -14.06
CA MET A 104 8.26 1.06 -14.06
C MET A 104 8.81 0.62 -12.70
N LEU A 105 8.17 1.04 -11.62
CA LEU A 105 8.63 0.77 -10.26
C LEU A 105 7.52 0.17 -9.43
N ASN A 106 7.88 -0.52 -8.35
CA ASN A 106 6.95 -1.23 -7.49
C ASN A 106 7.15 -0.85 -6.02
N LEU A 107 6.07 -0.89 -5.25
CA LEU A 107 6.16 -0.87 -3.80
C LEU A 107 6.66 -2.23 -3.33
N GLY A 108 7.64 -2.22 -2.45
CA GLY A 108 8.18 -3.46 -1.93
C GLY A 108 8.92 -3.27 -0.63
N ILE A 109 9.35 -4.39 -0.08
CA ILE A 109 10.17 -4.42 1.12
C ILE A 109 11.32 -5.39 0.89
N GLU A 110 12.41 -5.19 1.61
CA GLU A 110 13.61 -6.00 1.42
C GLU A 110 13.88 -6.93 2.59
N ARG A 111 13.45 -6.57 3.80
CA ARG A 111 13.77 -7.32 5.01
C ARG A 111 12.58 -7.95 5.71
N GLY A 112 11.43 -7.29 5.69
CA GLY A 112 10.26 -7.76 6.45
C GLY A 112 10.40 -7.50 7.93
N VAL A 113 10.98 -6.36 8.31
CA VAL A 113 11.16 -6.01 9.72
C VAL A 113 10.20 -4.89 10.12
N ILE A 114 9.91 -4.81 11.41
CA ILE A 114 9.02 -3.78 11.94
C ILE A 114 9.64 -2.41 11.72
N ASP A 115 8.80 -1.46 11.32
CA ASP A 115 9.17 -0.07 11.01
C ASP A 115 10.01 0.08 9.75
N GLU A 116 10.13 -0.96 8.95
CA GLU A 116 10.80 -0.86 7.66
C GLU A 116 10.04 0.12 6.76
N LYS A 117 10.77 1.01 6.08
CA LYS A 117 10.18 1.91 5.09
C LYS A 117 9.88 1.14 3.81
N ILE A 118 8.73 1.45 3.21
CA ILE A 118 8.32 0.79 1.97
C ILE A 118 9.13 1.42 0.83
N CYS A 119 9.89 0.62 0.10
CA CYS A 119 10.71 1.12 -0.99
C CYS A 119 9.91 1.17 -2.29
N VAL A 120 10.35 2.04 -3.19
CA VAL A 120 9.81 2.16 -4.54
C VAL A 120 10.97 1.88 -5.49
N THR A 121 10.97 0.70 -6.09
CA THR A 121 12.08 0.23 -6.91
C THR A 121 11.59 -0.80 -7.92
N LYS A 122 12.48 -1.26 -8.79
CA LYS A 122 12.14 -2.33 -9.73
C LYS A 122 11.72 -3.58 -8.97
N ASP A 123 10.73 -4.29 -9.53
CA ASP A 123 10.27 -5.56 -8.95
C ASP A 123 11.42 -6.57 -8.96
N LYS A 124 11.85 -6.96 -7.79
CA LYS A 124 12.94 -7.94 -7.62
C LYS A 124 12.40 -9.36 -7.54
N GLY A 125 11.09 -9.53 -7.72
CA GLY A 125 10.46 -10.82 -7.55
C GLY A 125 10.31 -11.20 -6.10
N GLY A 126 9.60 -12.28 -5.84
CA GLY A 126 9.44 -12.80 -4.51
C GLY A 126 8.35 -12.08 -3.69
N PRO A 127 8.13 -12.55 -2.45
CA PRO A 127 7.01 -12.08 -1.64
C PRO A 127 7.16 -10.65 -1.15
N GLY A 128 8.37 -10.09 -1.13
CA GLY A 128 8.59 -8.71 -0.70
C GLY A 128 7.95 -7.69 -1.61
N PHE A 129 7.61 -8.06 -2.85
CA PHE A 129 6.99 -7.18 -3.83
C PHE A 129 5.57 -7.61 -4.16
N ARG A 130 4.96 -8.37 -3.28
CA ARG A 130 3.58 -8.84 -3.43
C ARG A 130 2.79 -8.53 -2.16
N TRP A 131 1.54 -8.17 -2.34
CA TRP A 131 0.68 -7.67 -1.26
C TRP A 131 -0.64 -8.39 -1.26
N CYS A 132 -1.22 -8.54 -0.07
CA CYS A 132 -2.60 -8.98 0.09
C CYS A 132 -3.44 -7.76 0.41
N LEU A 133 -4.56 -7.61 -0.29
CA LEU A 133 -5.50 -6.53 -0.02
C LEU A 133 -6.70 -7.15 0.68
N GLU A 134 -6.90 -6.80 1.96
CA GLU A 134 -8.03 -7.29 2.73
C GLU A 134 -9.04 -6.16 2.89
N LYS A 135 -10.22 -6.35 2.32
CA LYS A 135 -11.24 -5.32 2.35
C LYS A 135 -11.77 -5.11 3.76
N VAL A 136 -11.87 -3.87 4.17
CA VAL A 136 -12.41 -3.49 5.47
C VAL A 136 -13.86 -3.13 5.29
N ARG A 137 -14.74 -3.64 6.16
CA ARG A 137 -16.16 -3.32 6.09
C ARG A 137 -16.36 -1.87 6.51
N SER A 138 -17.20 -1.17 5.76
CA SER A 138 -17.47 0.24 6.01
C SER A 138 -18.48 0.48 7.13
N SER A 139 -19.14 -0.56 7.60
CA SER A 139 -20.24 -0.42 8.56
C SER A 139 -19.79 -0.26 10.01
N GLY A 140 -18.50 -0.31 10.28
CA GLY A 140 -18.02 -0.21 11.64
C GLY A 140 -18.33 -1.40 12.50
N SER A 141 -18.56 -2.55 11.90
CA SER A 141 -18.96 -3.77 12.60
C SER A 141 -17.79 -4.56 13.16
N TYR A 142 -16.70 -3.92 13.35
CA TYR A 142 -15.52 -4.55 13.97
C TYR A 142 -15.02 -3.76 15.14
#